data_64dfd558658c7e86540dbe9c0b15fb75
#
_entry.id   64dfd558658c7e86540dbe9c0b15fb75
#
_cell.length_a   1.000
_cell.length_b   1.000
_cell.length_c   1.000
_cell.angle_alpha   90.00
_cell.angle_beta   90.00
_cell.angle_gamma   90.00
#
_symmetry.space_group_name_H-M   'P 1'
#
loop_
_entity.id
_entity.type
_entity.pdbx_description
1 polymer ?
#
loop_
_entity_poly.entity_id
_entity_poly.type
_entity_poly.pdbx_seq_one_letter_code
_entity_poly.pdbx_strand_id
1 'polypeptide(L)'
;MPELIPVLVPLINTNEADAMLVSLAVKEGQWVKIGALLAEFETTKAASDLCAEHAGYVLGLLHQEGDTLRAGEIFCYLSEKADAALPVEETPAAKEAAPEGLRITQPALSLAQEFGISLVQLPRDTLITEKLILELFLPAAKPINPKAVVIYGGGGHAKALIELIDAAGLYQVEGVLDDHLPVGSKLFTVPVLGGGDLLLRLKAQGIGMVVNAVGGIGDITPRLRIYEHIAAAGLKVPSVIHPRAYIEKSARVADGAQVFFNAYIGSDTRTGFGCIINTGAILSHDCVLGDYVNVSPGAILAGAVTVGERTLIGMGVTINLGVKIGSGVRIGNSAVIKADVPDNSIVRAGAIWPERSN
;
A
#
# COMPACT_ATOMS: atom_id res chain seq x y z
N MET A 1 12.88 2.16 37.68
CA MET A 1 11.92 1.08 37.47
C MET A 1 12.70 -0.08 36.88
N PRO A 2 12.45 -1.33 37.22
CA PRO A 2 13.11 -2.44 36.52
C PRO A 2 12.79 -2.32 35.02
N GLU A 3 13.81 -2.50 34.19
CA GLU A 3 13.66 -2.38 32.75
C GLU A 3 12.89 -3.60 32.22
N LEU A 4 11.74 -3.37 31.59
CA LEU A 4 10.96 -4.37 30.89
C LEU A 4 11.33 -4.29 29.41
N ILE A 5 11.88 -5.38 28.89
CA ILE A 5 12.33 -5.45 27.50
C ILE A 5 11.28 -6.25 26.71
N PRO A 6 10.58 -5.64 25.75
CA PRO A 6 9.61 -6.36 24.92
C PRO A 6 10.32 -7.31 23.96
N VAL A 7 9.83 -8.52 23.86
CA VAL A 7 10.21 -9.52 22.85
C VAL A 7 9.13 -9.54 21.78
N LEU A 8 9.51 -9.28 20.54
CA LEU A 8 8.56 -9.15 19.44
C LEU A 8 8.54 -10.41 18.57
N VAL A 9 7.38 -10.73 18.00
CA VAL A 9 7.22 -11.77 16.99
C VAL A 9 8.07 -11.42 15.76
N PRO A 10 8.97 -12.31 15.28
CA PRO A 10 9.85 -12.00 14.16
C PRO A 10 9.10 -11.97 12.82
N LEU A 11 9.56 -11.13 11.88
CA LEU A 11 9.13 -11.18 10.49
C LEU A 11 9.87 -12.31 9.77
N ILE A 12 9.22 -13.46 9.61
CA ILE A 12 9.82 -14.68 9.04
C ILE A 12 9.85 -14.61 7.51
N ASN A 13 8.79 -14.03 6.93
CA ASN A 13 8.64 -13.90 5.48
C ASN A 13 8.13 -12.50 5.15
N THR A 14 8.81 -11.79 4.26
CA THR A 14 8.44 -10.43 3.83
C THR A 14 7.07 -10.32 3.15
N ASN A 15 6.50 -11.46 2.71
CA ASN A 15 5.20 -11.51 2.04
C ASN A 15 4.08 -12.06 2.95
N GLU A 16 4.39 -12.50 4.17
CA GLU A 16 3.45 -13.06 5.14
C GLU A 16 3.76 -12.45 6.50
N ALA A 17 2.89 -11.55 6.96
CA ALA A 17 3.06 -10.87 8.26
C ALA A 17 2.60 -11.74 9.42
N ASP A 18 1.75 -12.73 9.18
CA ASP A 18 1.19 -13.62 10.19
C ASP A 18 1.98 -14.93 10.23
N ALA A 19 2.29 -15.41 11.44
CA ALA A 19 2.99 -16.65 11.68
C ALA A 19 2.27 -17.47 12.77
N MET A 20 2.21 -18.77 12.60
CA MET A 20 1.63 -19.67 13.60
C MET A 20 2.67 -20.04 14.65
N LEU A 21 2.33 -19.93 15.92
CA LEU A 21 3.12 -20.42 17.05
C LEU A 21 3.04 -21.95 17.10
N VAL A 22 4.09 -22.62 16.66
CA VAL A 22 4.12 -24.08 16.56
C VAL A 22 4.53 -24.73 17.88
N SER A 23 5.47 -24.12 18.57
CA SER A 23 6.04 -24.66 19.80
C SER A 23 6.37 -23.53 20.78
N LEU A 24 6.06 -23.76 22.05
CA LEU A 24 6.33 -22.84 23.16
C LEU A 24 7.34 -23.45 24.11
N ALA A 25 8.59 -22.95 24.11
CA ALA A 25 9.69 -23.51 24.87
C ALA A 25 9.83 -22.96 26.30
N VAL A 26 9.02 -21.93 26.68
CA VAL A 26 9.12 -21.25 27.98
C VAL A 26 7.74 -21.11 28.64
N LYS A 27 7.76 -20.77 29.94
CA LYS A 27 6.55 -20.55 30.74
C LYS A 27 6.62 -19.16 31.39
N GLU A 28 5.45 -18.61 31.72
CA GLU A 28 5.33 -17.40 32.51
C GLU A 28 6.15 -17.52 33.82
N GLY A 29 6.90 -16.49 34.15
CA GLY A 29 7.78 -16.43 35.33
C GLY A 29 9.07 -17.26 35.23
N GLN A 30 9.37 -17.89 34.11
CA GLN A 30 10.60 -18.66 33.92
C GLN A 30 11.79 -17.75 33.64
N TRP A 31 12.94 -18.00 34.30
CA TRP A 31 14.20 -17.33 33.98
C TRP A 31 14.84 -17.92 32.72
N VAL A 32 15.23 -17.07 31.77
CA VAL A 32 15.92 -17.44 30.54
C VAL A 32 17.27 -16.71 30.42
N LYS A 33 18.23 -17.36 29.76
CA LYS A 33 19.53 -16.78 29.41
C LYS A 33 19.47 -16.22 27.98
N ILE A 34 20.41 -15.33 27.67
CA ILE A 34 20.60 -14.87 26.26
C ILE A 34 20.80 -16.09 25.37
N GLY A 35 20.12 -16.13 24.22
CA GLY A 35 20.13 -17.21 23.25
C GLY A 35 19.21 -18.39 23.59
N ALA A 36 18.47 -18.36 24.70
CA ALA A 36 17.50 -19.41 25.02
C ALA A 36 16.34 -19.37 24.03
N LEU A 37 15.92 -20.56 23.53
CA LEU A 37 14.73 -20.67 22.68
C LEU A 37 13.50 -20.31 23.51
N LEU A 38 12.67 -19.40 22.99
CA LEU A 38 11.40 -18.97 23.57
C LEU A 38 10.23 -19.66 22.87
N ALA A 39 10.24 -19.67 21.54
CA ALA A 39 9.17 -20.22 20.72
C ALA A 39 9.66 -20.54 19.31
N GLU A 40 8.91 -21.38 18.60
CA GLU A 40 9.08 -21.66 17.17
C GLU A 40 7.85 -21.17 16.43
N PHE A 41 8.07 -20.43 15.34
CA PHE A 41 7.03 -19.91 14.49
C PHE A 41 7.14 -20.47 13.08
N GLU A 42 6.01 -20.69 12.43
CA GLU A 42 5.94 -21.18 11.05
C GLU A 42 4.98 -20.32 10.20
N THR A 43 5.38 -20.08 8.96
CA THR A 43 4.55 -19.55 7.90
C THR A 43 4.35 -20.61 6.82
N THR A 44 3.54 -20.35 5.79
CA THR A 44 3.34 -21.31 4.68
C THR A 44 4.64 -21.69 3.95
N LYS A 45 5.73 -20.93 4.14
CA LYS A 45 6.98 -21.10 3.37
C LYS A 45 8.27 -21.19 4.20
N ALA A 46 8.23 -20.84 5.47
CA ALA A 46 9.41 -20.81 6.32
C ALA A 46 9.06 -21.00 7.79
N ALA A 47 10.00 -21.56 8.56
CA ALA A 47 9.95 -21.62 10.00
C ALA A 47 11.11 -20.80 10.59
N SER A 48 10.95 -20.28 11.81
CA SER A 48 11.97 -19.49 12.50
C SER A 48 11.86 -19.66 14.01
N ASP A 49 13.02 -19.75 14.65
CA ASP A 49 13.14 -19.77 16.10
C ASP A 49 13.17 -18.35 16.65
N LEU A 50 12.37 -18.08 17.69
CA LEU A 50 12.45 -16.89 18.49
C LEU A 50 13.32 -17.16 19.72
N CYS A 51 14.50 -16.54 19.79
CA CYS A 51 15.41 -16.67 20.90
C CYS A 51 15.50 -15.40 21.73
N ALA A 52 15.78 -15.54 23.03
CA ALA A 52 15.95 -14.42 23.94
C ALA A 52 17.21 -13.60 23.59
N GLU A 53 17.06 -12.33 23.30
CA GLU A 53 18.19 -11.41 23.09
C GLU A 53 18.77 -10.89 24.40
N HIS A 54 18.02 -10.98 25.50
CA HIS A 54 18.41 -10.58 26.86
C HIS A 54 18.10 -11.70 27.85
N ALA A 55 18.84 -11.73 28.96
CA ALA A 55 18.53 -12.64 30.07
C ALA A 55 17.47 -11.99 30.98
N GLY A 56 16.50 -12.77 31.48
CA GLY A 56 15.47 -12.25 32.36
C GLY A 56 14.36 -13.25 32.64
N TYR A 57 13.43 -12.86 33.50
CA TYR A 57 12.18 -13.58 33.71
C TYR A 57 11.20 -13.28 32.61
N VAL A 58 10.58 -14.30 32.05
CA VAL A 58 9.51 -14.20 31.03
C VAL A 58 8.23 -13.73 31.73
N LEU A 59 7.71 -12.58 31.32
CA LEU A 59 6.51 -11.98 31.89
C LEU A 59 5.52 -11.59 30.78
N GLY A 60 4.22 -11.70 31.06
CA GLY A 60 3.17 -11.33 30.12
C GLY A 60 3.03 -12.27 28.91
N LEU A 61 3.35 -13.55 29.09
CA LEU A 61 3.21 -14.58 28.09
C LEU A 61 1.75 -15.08 28.08
N LEU A 62 0.93 -14.56 27.15
CA LEU A 62 -0.50 -14.88 27.04
C LEU A 62 -0.84 -15.83 25.88
N HIS A 63 0.14 -16.19 25.06
CA HIS A 63 -0.03 -16.97 23.83
C HIS A 63 0.10 -18.49 24.07
N GLN A 64 -0.57 -19.28 23.24
CA GLN A 64 -0.58 -20.73 23.28
C GLN A 64 -0.17 -21.32 21.91
N GLU A 65 0.33 -22.56 21.93
CA GLU A 65 0.60 -23.30 20.68
C GLU A 65 -0.67 -23.38 19.81
N GLY A 66 -0.52 -23.07 18.54
CA GLY A 66 -1.62 -22.95 17.58
C GLY A 66 -2.13 -21.53 17.35
N ASP A 67 -1.72 -20.54 18.17
CA ASP A 67 -2.09 -19.14 17.94
C ASP A 67 -1.41 -18.60 16.70
N THR A 68 -2.10 -17.76 15.96
CA THR A 68 -1.55 -16.99 14.84
C THR A 68 -1.23 -15.59 15.31
N LEU A 69 0.04 -15.21 15.26
CA LEU A 69 0.56 -13.94 15.76
C LEU A 69 1.16 -13.14 14.61
N ARG A 70 1.05 -11.82 14.71
CA ARG A 70 1.57 -10.92 13.67
C ARG A 70 3.01 -10.49 13.96
N ALA A 71 3.85 -10.42 12.95
CA ALA A 71 5.20 -9.88 13.04
C ALA A 71 5.19 -8.46 13.65
N GLY A 72 6.04 -8.24 14.67
CA GLY A 72 6.09 -7.00 15.43
C GLY A 72 5.12 -6.93 16.62
N GLU A 73 4.23 -7.91 16.80
CA GLU A 73 3.40 -8.05 18.00
C GLU A 73 4.28 -8.44 19.20
N ILE A 74 3.91 -7.99 20.40
CA ILE A 74 4.65 -8.33 21.62
C ILE A 74 4.32 -9.77 22.00
N PHE A 75 5.33 -10.63 21.97
CA PHE A 75 5.24 -12.03 22.39
C PHE A 75 5.27 -12.19 23.91
N CYS A 76 6.21 -11.51 24.56
CA CYS A 76 6.35 -11.46 26.01
C CYS A 76 7.29 -10.30 26.41
N TYR A 77 7.52 -10.13 27.68
CA TYR A 77 8.54 -9.23 28.21
C TYR A 77 9.62 -10.03 28.94
N LEU A 78 10.85 -9.52 28.93
CA LEU A 78 11.94 -10.01 29.76
C LEU A 78 12.29 -8.95 30.82
N SER A 79 12.47 -9.37 32.08
CA SER A 79 12.83 -8.50 33.19
C SER A 79 13.83 -9.15 34.13
N GLU A 80 14.68 -8.36 34.74
CA GLU A 80 15.61 -8.83 35.81
C GLU A 80 14.86 -9.28 37.08
N LYS A 81 13.60 -8.86 37.25
CA LYS A 81 12.77 -9.17 38.43
C LYS A 81 11.53 -9.97 38.03
N ALA A 82 11.28 -11.05 38.74
CA ALA A 82 10.13 -11.93 38.52
C ALA A 82 8.77 -11.26 38.81
N ASP A 83 8.77 -10.20 39.64
CA ASP A 83 7.58 -9.47 40.07
C ASP A 83 7.50 -8.06 39.46
N ALA A 84 8.19 -7.84 38.32
CA ALA A 84 8.10 -6.56 37.64
C ALA A 84 6.66 -6.31 37.16
N ALA A 85 6.11 -5.15 37.51
CA ALA A 85 4.78 -4.78 37.03
C ALA A 85 4.84 -4.62 35.50
N LEU A 86 4.06 -5.41 34.81
CA LEU A 86 3.85 -5.26 33.38
C LEU A 86 3.34 -3.86 33.08
N PRO A 87 3.70 -3.25 31.95
CA PRO A 87 3.02 -2.06 31.49
C PRO A 87 1.52 -2.39 31.52
N VAL A 88 0.75 -1.62 32.26
CA VAL A 88 -0.69 -1.65 32.07
C VAL A 88 -0.83 -1.19 30.63
N GLU A 89 -1.03 -2.13 29.68
CA GLU A 89 -1.66 -1.72 28.46
C GLU A 89 -2.87 -0.93 28.92
N GLU A 90 -2.95 0.35 28.57
CA GLU A 90 -4.22 1.02 28.52
C GLU A 90 -5.05 0.12 27.59
N THR A 91 -5.77 -0.80 28.20
CA THR A 91 -6.77 -1.62 27.53
C THR A 91 -7.56 -0.63 26.73
N PRO A 92 -7.61 -0.73 25.39
CA PRO A 92 -8.43 0.18 24.60
C PRO A 92 -9.78 0.17 25.29
N ALA A 93 -10.22 1.32 25.76
CA ALA A 93 -11.32 1.55 26.68
C ALA A 93 -12.37 0.47 26.52
N ALA A 94 -12.65 -0.27 27.58
CA ALA A 94 -13.45 -1.50 27.61
C ALA A 94 -14.46 -1.48 26.46
N LYS A 95 -14.37 -2.45 25.52
CA LYS A 95 -15.29 -2.54 24.38
C LYS A 95 -16.67 -2.33 24.96
N GLU A 96 -17.23 -1.12 24.87
CA GLU A 96 -18.63 -0.90 25.20
C GLU A 96 -19.38 -1.90 24.33
N ALA A 97 -19.97 -2.92 24.96
CA ALA A 97 -20.79 -3.87 24.24
C ALA A 97 -21.82 -3.04 23.46
N ALA A 98 -21.88 -3.25 22.15
CA ALA A 98 -22.77 -2.45 21.32
C ALA A 98 -24.16 -2.46 21.95
N PRO A 99 -24.78 -1.31 22.22
CA PRO A 99 -26.08 -1.22 22.86
C PRO A 99 -27.09 -2.08 22.11
N GLU A 100 -28.00 -2.73 22.84
CA GLU A 100 -29.01 -3.61 22.27
C GLU A 100 -29.82 -2.87 21.18
N GLY A 101 -29.88 -3.45 19.96
CA GLY A 101 -30.56 -2.85 18.80
C GLY A 101 -29.69 -1.90 17.94
N LEU A 102 -28.43 -1.63 18.29
CA LEU A 102 -27.56 -0.85 17.46
C LEU A 102 -27.05 -1.68 16.28
N ARG A 103 -27.33 -1.23 15.06
CA ARG A 103 -26.82 -1.82 13.82
C ARG A 103 -25.65 -0.98 13.33
N ILE A 104 -24.43 -1.46 13.53
CA ILE A 104 -23.20 -0.74 13.18
C ILE A 104 -22.27 -1.64 12.36
N THR A 105 -21.66 -1.10 11.30
CA THR A 105 -20.64 -1.82 10.55
C THR A 105 -19.33 -1.85 11.34
N GLN A 106 -18.51 -2.88 11.12
CA GLN A 106 -17.21 -2.99 11.81
C GLN A 106 -16.29 -1.77 11.59
N PRO A 107 -16.16 -1.23 10.36
CA PRO A 107 -15.42 0.00 10.15
C PRO A 107 -15.98 1.21 10.91
N ALA A 108 -17.30 1.35 10.97
CA ALA A 108 -17.92 2.43 11.73
C ALA A 108 -17.69 2.30 13.24
N LEU A 109 -17.67 1.07 13.76
CA LEU A 109 -17.36 0.80 15.15
C LEU A 109 -15.92 1.20 15.50
N SER A 110 -14.97 0.82 14.65
CA SER A 110 -13.57 1.21 14.81
C SER A 110 -13.41 2.72 14.77
N LEU A 111 -14.09 3.39 13.84
CA LEU A 111 -14.07 4.85 13.71
C LEU A 111 -14.69 5.54 14.93
N ALA A 112 -15.81 5.02 15.46
CA ALA A 112 -16.43 5.56 16.67
C ALA A 112 -15.50 5.45 17.88
N GLN A 113 -14.79 4.34 18.01
CA GLN A 113 -13.80 4.12 19.08
C GLN A 113 -12.61 5.08 18.94
N GLU A 114 -12.07 5.24 17.71
CA GLU A 114 -10.97 6.15 17.42
C GLU A 114 -11.31 7.62 17.78
N PHE A 115 -12.54 8.05 17.50
CA PHE A 115 -13.00 9.40 17.82
C PHE A 115 -13.56 9.56 19.25
N GLY A 116 -13.53 8.50 20.08
CA GLY A 116 -14.11 8.53 21.42
C GLY A 116 -15.63 8.78 21.41
N ILE A 117 -16.31 8.40 20.33
CA ILE A 117 -17.76 8.56 20.21
C ILE A 117 -18.45 7.45 20.99
N SER A 118 -19.24 7.81 22.01
CA SER A 118 -20.01 6.83 22.76
C SER A 118 -21.08 6.18 21.89
N LEU A 119 -21.12 4.84 21.84
CA LEU A 119 -22.09 4.08 21.05
C LEU A 119 -23.54 4.34 21.47
N VAL A 120 -23.75 4.85 22.70
CA VAL A 120 -25.07 5.24 23.20
C VAL A 120 -25.64 6.46 22.47
N GLN A 121 -24.78 7.32 21.93
CA GLN A 121 -25.18 8.54 21.20
C GLN A 121 -25.57 8.28 19.74
N LEU A 122 -25.32 7.05 19.23
CA LEU A 122 -25.59 6.69 17.85
C LEU A 122 -27.10 6.41 17.63
N PRO A 123 -27.67 6.81 16.48
CA PRO A 123 -29.04 6.48 16.09
C PRO A 123 -29.25 4.97 16.05
N ARG A 124 -30.43 4.50 16.52
CA ARG A 124 -30.75 3.06 16.61
C ARG A 124 -31.66 2.56 15.50
N ASP A 125 -32.28 3.46 14.79
CA ASP A 125 -33.26 3.22 13.71
C ASP A 125 -32.65 3.06 12.32
N THR A 126 -31.32 3.24 12.19
CA THR A 126 -30.58 3.13 10.94
C THR A 126 -29.31 2.30 11.08
N LEU A 127 -28.78 1.83 9.95
CA LEU A 127 -27.46 1.20 9.93
C LEU A 127 -26.38 2.28 10.05
N ILE A 128 -25.59 2.20 11.11
CA ILE A 128 -24.46 3.11 11.33
C ILE A 128 -23.30 2.68 10.43
N THR A 129 -22.97 3.56 9.51
CA THR A 129 -21.81 3.44 8.62
C THR A 129 -20.77 4.51 8.98
N GLU A 130 -19.52 4.33 8.54
CA GLU A 130 -18.46 5.36 8.70
C GLU A 130 -18.94 6.73 8.22
N LYS A 131 -19.59 6.76 7.05
CA LYS A 131 -20.13 7.99 6.48
C LYS A 131 -21.09 8.68 7.45
N LEU A 132 -21.99 7.95 8.08
CA LEU A 132 -22.95 8.50 9.03
C LEU A 132 -22.27 9.03 10.31
N ILE A 133 -21.25 8.32 10.82
CA ILE A 133 -20.46 8.81 11.96
C ILE A 133 -19.77 10.13 11.61
N LEU A 134 -19.16 10.19 10.43
CA LEU A 134 -18.50 11.40 9.95
C LEU A 134 -19.49 12.57 9.79
N GLU A 135 -20.70 12.31 9.28
CA GLU A 135 -21.74 13.32 9.14
C GLU A 135 -22.28 13.83 10.48
N LEU A 136 -22.41 12.96 11.49
CA LEU A 136 -23.03 13.32 12.77
C LEU A 136 -22.03 13.93 13.78
N PHE A 137 -20.79 13.52 13.79
CA PHE A 137 -19.85 13.79 14.88
C PHE A 137 -18.57 14.53 14.44
N LEU A 138 -18.30 14.64 13.13
CA LEU A 138 -17.23 15.51 12.70
C LEU A 138 -17.71 16.96 12.58
N PRO A 139 -16.89 17.93 13.01
CA PRO A 139 -17.15 19.32 12.69
C PRO A 139 -17.28 19.49 11.19
N ALA A 140 -18.13 20.41 10.76
CA ALA A 140 -18.41 20.68 9.33
C ALA A 140 -17.13 20.53 8.49
N ALA A 141 -17.19 19.66 7.46
CA ALA A 141 -16.03 19.33 6.64
C ALA A 141 -15.32 20.61 6.20
N LYS A 142 -14.02 20.66 6.40
CA LYS A 142 -13.23 21.80 5.94
C LYS A 142 -13.33 21.93 4.42
N PRO A 143 -13.31 23.14 3.88
CA PRO A 143 -13.22 23.35 2.44
C PRO A 143 -12.03 22.55 1.89
N ILE A 144 -12.26 21.86 0.77
CA ILE A 144 -11.21 21.06 0.13
C ILE A 144 -10.08 22.01 -0.31
N ASN A 145 -8.87 21.74 0.17
CA ASN A 145 -7.66 22.39 -0.31
C ASN A 145 -7.28 21.78 -1.69
N PRO A 146 -7.36 22.55 -2.79
CA PRO A 146 -7.09 22.02 -4.13
C PRO A 146 -5.61 21.70 -4.39
N LYS A 147 -4.73 22.05 -3.45
CA LYS A 147 -3.29 21.72 -3.53
C LYS A 147 -2.88 20.59 -2.61
N ALA A 148 -3.70 20.23 -1.62
CA ALA A 148 -3.37 19.17 -0.67
C ALA A 148 -3.58 17.79 -1.29
N VAL A 149 -2.57 16.93 -1.20
CA VAL A 149 -2.61 15.56 -1.65
C VAL A 149 -1.98 14.64 -0.60
N VAL A 150 -2.50 13.44 -0.45
CA VAL A 150 -1.84 12.37 0.28
C VAL A 150 -1.38 11.29 -0.69
N ILE A 151 -0.34 10.56 -0.32
CA ILE A 151 0.19 9.44 -1.08
C ILE A 151 -0.23 8.15 -0.37
N TYR A 152 -0.80 7.19 -1.08
CA TYR A 152 -1.16 5.88 -0.52
C TYR A 152 -0.21 4.80 -1.03
N GLY A 153 0.53 4.20 -0.11
CA GLY A 153 1.66 3.29 -0.28
C GLY A 153 2.97 3.96 0.12
N GLY A 154 3.78 3.30 0.97
CA GLY A 154 5.01 3.84 1.56
C GLY A 154 6.30 3.23 1.02
N GLY A 155 6.25 2.49 -0.09
CA GLY A 155 7.40 1.81 -0.69
C GLY A 155 8.32 2.72 -1.52
N GLY A 156 9.22 2.09 -2.29
CA GLY A 156 10.16 2.83 -3.15
C GLY A 156 9.50 3.74 -4.18
N HIS A 157 8.34 3.34 -4.71
CA HIS A 157 7.57 4.15 -5.66
C HIS A 157 7.03 5.44 -5.03
N ALA A 158 6.64 5.39 -3.75
CA ALA A 158 6.21 6.58 -3.02
C ALA A 158 7.31 7.63 -2.93
N LYS A 159 8.56 7.23 -2.70
CA LYS A 159 9.71 8.14 -2.68
C LYS A 159 9.86 8.88 -4.02
N ALA A 160 9.76 8.15 -5.13
CA ALA A 160 9.85 8.75 -6.46
C ALA A 160 8.67 9.69 -6.75
N LEU A 161 7.47 9.39 -6.24
CA LEU A 161 6.30 10.26 -6.39
C LEU A 161 6.39 11.53 -5.53
N ILE A 162 6.94 11.46 -4.32
CA ILE A 162 7.18 12.64 -3.49
C ILE A 162 8.06 13.63 -4.24
N GLU A 163 9.20 13.17 -4.78
CA GLU A 163 10.11 14.01 -5.55
C GLU A 163 9.51 14.52 -6.87
N LEU A 164 8.68 13.69 -7.54
CA LEU A 164 7.96 14.11 -8.75
C LEU A 164 6.96 15.23 -8.44
N ILE A 165 6.18 15.07 -7.37
CA ILE A 165 5.16 16.07 -6.96
C ILE A 165 5.84 17.37 -6.54
N ASP A 166 6.95 17.28 -5.81
CA ASP A 166 7.76 18.44 -5.42
C ASP A 166 8.30 19.17 -6.66
N ALA A 167 8.91 18.43 -7.59
CA ALA A 167 9.41 18.99 -8.85
C ALA A 167 8.32 19.63 -9.71
N ALA A 168 7.10 19.08 -9.70
CA ALA A 168 5.96 19.62 -10.43
C ALA A 168 5.42 20.91 -9.80
N GLY A 169 5.52 21.07 -8.47
CA GLY A 169 5.11 22.26 -7.74
C GLY A 169 3.60 22.56 -7.77
N LEU A 170 2.77 21.60 -8.22
CA LEU A 170 1.33 21.76 -8.34
C LEU A 170 0.59 21.39 -7.07
N TYR A 171 1.12 20.42 -6.32
CA TYR A 171 0.51 19.88 -5.12
C TYR A 171 1.47 19.92 -3.94
N GLN A 172 0.91 19.87 -2.74
CA GLN A 172 1.63 19.73 -1.48
C GLN A 172 1.29 18.36 -0.87
N VAL A 173 2.31 17.56 -0.60
CA VAL A 173 2.12 16.24 0.03
C VAL A 173 1.96 16.43 1.53
N GLU A 174 0.75 16.21 2.04
CA GLU A 174 0.41 16.36 3.46
C GLU A 174 0.82 15.14 4.29
N GLY A 175 0.96 13.96 3.67
CA GLY A 175 1.36 12.73 4.32
C GLY A 175 1.33 11.51 3.43
N VAL A 176 1.78 10.41 4.01
CA VAL A 176 1.73 9.07 3.40
C VAL A 176 0.77 8.20 4.19
N LEU A 177 -0.08 7.47 3.49
CA LEU A 177 -0.87 6.36 4.02
C LEU A 177 -0.17 5.05 3.67
N ASP A 178 -0.01 4.18 4.66
CA ASP A 178 0.51 2.83 4.46
C ASP A 178 0.02 1.93 5.59
N ASP A 179 -0.50 0.75 5.23
CA ASP A 179 -1.14 -0.15 6.18
C ASP A 179 -0.12 -0.94 7.03
N HIS A 180 1.18 -0.80 6.75
CA HIS A 180 2.25 -1.57 7.40
C HIS A 180 3.33 -0.71 8.05
N LEU A 181 3.50 0.54 7.61
CA LEU A 181 4.52 1.43 8.17
C LEU A 181 4.08 2.03 9.50
N PRO A 182 4.99 2.19 10.48
CA PRO A 182 4.67 2.82 11.75
C PRO A 182 4.19 4.26 11.58
N VAL A 183 3.08 4.59 12.25
CA VAL A 183 2.55 5.97 12.30
C VAL A 183 3.59 6.91 12.89
N GLY A 184 3.77 8.07 12.27
CA GLY A 184 4.77 9.06 12.65
C GLY A 184 6.17 8.82 12.10
N SER A 185 6.44 7.65 11.50
CA SER A 185 7.66 7.47 10.68
C SER A 185 7.62 8.39 9.46
N LYS A 186 8.74 8.53 8.75
CA LYS A 186 8.84 9.49 7.64
C LYS A 186 9.45 8.87 6.39
N LEU A 187 8.89 9.23 5.24
CA LEU A 187 9.54 9.09 3.95
C LEU A 187 10.10 10.47 3.56
N PHE A 188 11.43 10.61 3.53
CA PHE A 188 12.09 11.92 3.52
C PHE A 188 11.59 12.82 4.66
N THR A 189 10.90 13.92 4.34
CA THR A 189 10.29 14.84 5.31
C THR A 189 8.81 14.58 5.54
N VAL A 190 8.18 13.72 4.74
CA VAL A 190 6.73 13.47 4.73
C VAL A 190 6.36 12.43 5.79
N PRO A 191 5.45 12.72 6.74
CA PRO A 191 5.07 11.79 7.78
C PRO A 191 4.14 10.68 7.25
N VAL A 192 4.26 9.48 7.83
CA VAL A 192 3.26 8.42 7.70
C VAL A 192 2.13 8.72 8.67
N LEU A 193 0.92 8.88 8.15
CA LEU A 193 -0.27 9.27 8.92
C LEU A 193 -1.03 8.06 9.49
N GLY A 194 -0.92 6.90 8.85
CA GLY A 194 -1.64 5.66 9.16
C GLY A 194 -2.03 4.93 7.89
N GLY A 195 -3.02 4.05 7.97
CA GLY A 195 -3.52 3.23 6.87
C GLY A 195 -4.64 3.86 6.04
N GLY A 196 -5.22 3.05 5.16
CA GLY A 196 -6.31 3.46 4.27
C GLY A 196 -7.63 3.78 4.98
N ASP A 197 -7.81 3.35 6.22
CA ASP A 197 -8.92 3.69 7.10
C ASP A 197 -9.06 5.21 7.34
N LEU A 198 -7.95 5.95 7.19
CA LEU A 198 -7.95 7.40 7.37
C LEU A 198 -8.53 8.19 6.19
N LEU A 199 -8.82 7.59 5.04
CA LEU A 199 -9.25 8.31 3.83
C LEU A 199 -10.47 9.22 4.06
N LEU A 200 -11.48 8.73 4.76
CA LEU A 200 -12.68 9.52 5.05
C LEU A 200 -12.39 10.67 6.03
N ARG A 201 -11.53 10.44 7.03
CA ARG A 201 -11.08 11.46 7.97
C ARG A 201 -10.30 12.56 7.27
N LEU A 202 -9.37 12.20 6.40
CA LEU A 202 -8.58 13.16 5.63
C LEU A 202 -9.46 14.01 4.72
N LYS A 203 -10.48 13.40 4.09
CA LYS A 203 -11.49 14.13 3.32
C LYS A 203 -12.22 15.17 4.16
N ALA A 204 -12.65 14.80 5.38
CA ALA A 204 -13.29 15.73 6.30
C ALA A 204 -12.35 16.87 6.75
N GLN A 205 -11.05 16.62 6.78
CA GLN A 205 -10.03 17.63 7.05
C GLN A 205 -9.71 18.54 5.86
N GLY A 206 -10.34 18.32 4.69
CA GLY A 206 -10.19 19.15 3.50
C GLY A 206 -9.19 18.60 2.49
N ILE A 207 -8.72 17.36 2.63
CA ILE A 207 -7.88 16.69 1.64
C ILE A 207 -8.79 16.01 0.62
N GLY A 208 -8.78 16.48 -0.62
CA GLY A 208 -9.67 15.97 -1.67
C GLY A 208 -9.01 15.02 -2.66
N MET A 209 -7.69 14.78 -2.56
CA MET A 209 -6.93 14.07 -3.57
C MET A 209 -5.95 13.06 -2.96
N VAL A 210 -5.81 11.92 -3.63
CA VAL A 210 -4.90 10.83 -3.24
C VAL A 210 -4.12 10.36 -4.46
N VAL A 211 -2.81 10.20 -4.33
CA VAL A 211 -1.95 9.57 -5.35
C VAL A 211 -1.65 8.15 -4.91
N ASN A 212 -1.97 7.17 -5.75
CA ASN A 212 -1.67 5.77 -5.48
C ASN A 212 -0.19 5.48 -5.76
N ALA A 213 0.56 5.13 -4.73
CA ALA A 213 2.00 4.86 -4.79
C ALA A 213 2.34 3.36 -4.75
N VAL A 214 1.37 2.49 -4.96
CA VAL A 214 1.64 1.06 -5.18
C VAL A 214 2.01 0.86 -6.64
N GLY A 215 3.23 0.35 -6.87
CA GLY A 215 3.74 0.10 -8.21
C GLY A 215 2.98 -1.01 -8.94
N GLY A 216 3.18 -1.10 -10.24
CA GLY A 216 2.53 -2.11 -11.09
C GLY A 216 3.46 -3.27 -11.50
N ILE A 217 4.41 -3.68 -10.64
CA ILE A 217 5.32 -4.80 -10.91
C ILE A 217 4.83 -6.03 -10.14
N GLY A 218 4.69 -7.16 -10.82
CA GLY A 218 4.18 -8.40 -10.22
C GLY A 218 2.66 -8.44 -10.15
N ASP A 219 2.10 -8.66 -8.96
CA ASP A 219 0.65 -8.65 -8.75
C ASP A 219 0.12 -7.21 -8.70
N ILE A 220 -0.80 -6.89 -9.61
CA ILE A 220 -1.43 -5.57 -9.70
C ILE A 220 -2.61 -5.40 -8.72
N THR A 221 -3.11 -6.49 -8.15
CA THR A 221 -4.31 -6.50 -7.30
C THR A 221 -4.25 -5.49 -6.14
N PRO A 222 -3.14 -5.37 -5.39
CA PRO A 222 -3.05 -4.37 -4.31
C PRO A 222 -3.22 -2.95 -4.82
N ARG A 223 -2.67 -2.64 -6.01
CA ARG A 223 -2.81 -1.31 -6.62
C ARG A 223 -4.26 -1.01 -7.00
N LEU A 224 -4.99 -1.98 -7.55
CA LEU A 224 -6.39 -1.82 -7.91
C LEU A 224 -7.27 -1.61 -6.68
N ARG A 225 -7.05 -2.37 -5.61
CA ARG A 225 -7.77 -2.21 -4.33
C ARG A 225 -7.64 -0.79 -3.76
N ILE A 226 -6.46 -0.19 -3.86
CA ILE A 226 -6.27 1.20 -3.41
C ILE A 226 -7.12 2.16 -4.24
N TYR A 227 -7.20 2.00 -5.55
CA TYR A 227 -8.09 2.84 -6.37
C TYR A 227 -9.56 2.67 -5.99
N GLU A 228 -9.99 1.44 -5.68
CA GLU A 228 -11.35 1.15 -5.19
C GLU A 228 -11.62 1.85 -3.84
N HIS A 229 -10.67 1.79 -2.89
CA HIS A 229 -10.79 2.47 -1.59
C HIS A 229 -10.87 3.99 -1.76
N ILE A 230 -10.03 4.58 -2.62
CA ILE A 230 -10.05 6.02 -2.92
C ILE A 230 -11.40 6.42 -3.51
N ALA A 231 -11.92 5.65 -4.47
CA ALA A 231 -13.20 5.89 -5.10
C ALA A 231 -14.37 5.75 -4.10
N ALA A 232 -14.36 4.73 -3.25
CA ALA A 232 -15.36 4.51 -2.20
C ALA A 232 -15.41 5.69 -1.20
N ALA A 233 -14.24 6.27 -0.86
CA ALA A 233 -14.16 7.48 -0.04
C ALA A 233 -14.61 8.75 -0.80
N GLY A 234 -14.86 8.67 -2.10
CA GLY A 234 -15.23 9.81 -2.95
C GLY A 234 -14.12 10.85 -3.06
N LEU A 235 -12.87 10.39 -3.07
CA LEU A 235 -11.66 11.19 -3.28
C LEU A 235 -11.23 11.14 -4.75
N LYS A 236 -10.50 12.16 -5.21
CA LYS A 236 -9.99 12.23 -6.58
C LYS A 236 -8.58 11.67 -6.66
N VAL A 237 -8.25 11.12 -7.81
CA VAL A 237 -6.89 10.68 -8.13
C VAL A 237 -6.30 11.63 -9.18
N PRO A 238 -5.47 12.59 -8.80
CA PRO A 238 -4.91 13.53 -9.75
C PRO A 238 -3.83 12.88 -10.60
N SER A 239 -3.63 13.38 -11.82
CA SER A 239 -2.42 13.05 -12.57
C SER A 239 -1.24 13.85 -12.03
N VAL A 240 -0.08 13.20 -11.95
CA VAL A 240 1.19 13.83 -11.56
C VAL A 240 2.19 13.70 -12.71
N ILE A 241 2.62 14.83 -13.24
CA ILE A 241 3.43 14.90 -14.45
C ILE A 241 4.70 15.68 -14.14
N HIS A 242 5.85 15.06 -14.34
CA HIS A 242 7.14 15.70 -14.14
C HIS A 242 7.33 16.85 -15.16
N PRO A 243 7.79 18.05 -14.75
CA PRO A 243 7.91 19.21 -15.65
C PRO A 243 8.89 19.01 -16.82
N ARG A 244 9.75 18.01 -16.75
CA ARG A 244 10.63 17.60 -17.85
C ARG A 244 10.12 16.41 -18.66
N ALA A 245 8.91 15.93 -18.43
CA ALA A 245 8.22 15.06 -19.37
C ALA A 245 7.71 15.92 -20.53
N TYR A 246 7.77 15.40 -21.75
CA TYR A 246 7.25 16.10 -22.92
C TYR A 246 5.99 15.40 -23.44
N ILE A 247 4.89 16.13 -23.43
CA ILE A 247 3.59 15.65 -23.88
C ILE A 247 3.14 16.53 -25.04
N GLU A 248 2.95 15.92 -26.21
CA GLU A 248 2.47 16.63 -27.39
C GLU A 248 1.06 17.20 -27.18
N LYS A 249 0.76 18.33 -27.84
CA LYS A 249 -0.50 19.07 -27.64
C LYS A 249 -1.76 18.27 -27.95
N SER A 250 -1.70 17.34 -28.90
CA SER A 250 -2.81 16.49 -29.29
C SER A 250 -2.96 15.25 -28.40
N ALA A 251 -1.96 14.91 -27.59
CA ALA A 251 -2.03 13.79 -26.69
C ALA A 251 -3.08 13.98 -25.58
N ARG A 252 -3.62 12.88 -25.09
CA ARG A 252 -4.63 12.85 -24.02
C ARG A 252 -4.14 11.93 -22.90
N VAL A 253 -3.90 12.50 -21.74
CA VAL A 253 -3.48 11.77 -20.53
C VAL A 253 -4.67 11.76 -19.57
N ALA A 254 -5.16 10.57 -19.23
CA ALA A 254 -6.29 10.41 -18.33
C ALA A 254 -5.89 10.65 -16.86
N ASP A 255 -6.89 10.82 -16.00
CA ASP A 255 -6.71 11.03 -14.57
C ASP A 255 -5.91 9.88 -13.91
N GLY A 256 -5.23 10.20 -12.82
CA GLY A 256 -4.43 9.24 -12.06
C GLY A 256 -3.12 8.82 -12.76
N ALA A 257 -2.83 9.36 -13.93
CA ALA A 257 -1.57 9.07 -14.62
C ALA A 257 -0.36 9.64 -13.88
N GLN A 258 0.72 8.87 -13.89
CA GLN A 258 2.01 9.22 -13.30
C GLN A 258 3.05 9.25 -14.41
N VAL A 259 3.47 10.45 -14.81
CA VAL A 259 4.40 10.65 -15.93
C VAL A 259 5.73 11.17 -15.38
N PHE A 260 6.75 10.34 -15.46
CA PHE A 260 8.04 10.60 -14.84
C PHE A 260 9.01 11.41 -15.74
N PHE A 261 10.14 11.73 -15.16
CA PHE A 261 11.21 12.50 -15.77
C PHE A 261 11.59 12.00 -17.18
N ASN A 262 11.72 12.90 -18.15
CA ASN A 262 12.09 12.62 -19.54
C ASN A 262 11.20 11.59 -20.28
N ALA A 263 10.00 11.29 -19.77
CA ALA A 263 9.03 10.54 -20.54
C ALA A 263 8.54 11.38 -21.74
N TYR A 264 8.32 10.73 -22.88
CA TYR A 264 7.76 11.35 -24.08
C TYR A 264 6.43 10.71 -24.42
N ILE A 265 5.41 11.53 -24.63
CA ILE A 265 4.08 11.12 -25.09
C ILE A 265 3.76 11.84 -26.38
N GLY A 266 3.77 11.11 -27.50
CA GLY A 266 3.67 11.60 -28.87
C GLY A 266 2.26 12.05 -29.28
N SER A 267 2.19 12.63 -30.45
CA SER A 267 0.97 13.19 -31.01
C SER A 267 -0.16 12.15 -31.10
N ASP A 268 -1.39 12.55 -30.74
CA ASP A 268 -2.61 11.76 -30.76
C ASP A 268 -2.59 10.50 -29.88
N THR A 269 -1.54 10.33 -29.06
CA THR A 269 -1.46 9.25 -28.07
C THR A 269 -2.47 9.46 -26.95
N ARG A 270 -3.08 8.36 -26.51
CA ARG A 270 -4.07 8.36 -25.42
C ARG A 270 -3.67 7.35 -24.35
N THR A 271 -3.69 7.78 -23.09
CA THR A 271 -3.50 6.87 -21.96
C THR A 271 -4.80 6.70 -21.20
N GLY A 272 -5.06 5.50 -20.72
CA GLY A 272 -6.14 5.20 -19.80
C GLY A 272 -5.88 5.70 -18.38
N PHE A 273 -6.86 5.48 -17.50
CA PHE A 273 -6.80 5.87 -16.09
C PHE A 273 -5.64 5.17 -15.36
N GLY A 274 -4.99 5.90 -14.49
CA GLY A 274 -3.99 5.33 -13.58
C GLY A 274 -2.76 4.73 -14.29
N CYS A 275 -2.42 5.11 -15.52
CA CYS A 275 -1.21 4.67 -16.19
C CYS A 275 0.06 5.18 -15.49
N ILE A 276 1.13 4.37 -15.50
CA ILE A 276 2.48 4.80 -15.13
C ILE A 276 3.32 4.87 -16.39
N ILE A 277 3.81 6.05 -16.75
CA ILE A 277 4.77 6.27 -17.83
C ILE A 277 6.09 6.66 -17.19
N ASN A 278 6.96 5.70 -17.06
CA ASN A 278 8.13 5.82 -16.20
C ASN A 278 9.27 6.60 -16.87
N THR A 279 10.34 6.86 -16.13
CA THR A 279 11.50 7.66 -16.54
C THR A 279 12.02 7.25 -17.91
N GLY A 280 12.11 8.21 -18.85
CA GLY A 280 12.64 8.00 -20.19
C GLY A 280 11.83 7.05 -21.07
N ALA A 281 10.61 6.67 -20.70
CA ALA A 281 9.73 5.90 -21.57
C ALA A 281 9.26 6.75 -22.76
N ILE A 282 9.17 6.13 -23.93
CA ILE A 282 8.78 6.79 -25.19
C ILE A 282 7.50 6.12 -25.73
N LEU A 283 6.43 6.88 -25.79
CA LEU A 283 5.23 6.54 -26.51
C LEU A 283 5.20 7.41 -27.78
N SER A 284 5.38 6.78 -28.95
CA SER A 284 5.34 7.51 -30.23
C SER A 284 3.90 7.95 -30.55
N HIS A 285 3.69 8.48 -31.76
CA HIS A 285 2.37 8.98 -32.20
C HIS A 285 1.31 7.88 -32.26
N ASP A 286 0.04 8.23 -32.10
CA ASP A 286 -1.14 7.36 -32.25
C ASP A 286 -1.18 6.13 -31.31
N CYS A 287 -0.38 6.11 -30.24
CA CYS A 287 -0.45 5.02 -29.25
C CYS A 287 -1.74 5.09 -28.43
N VAL A 288 -2.30 3.92 -28.10
CA VAL A 288 -3.49 3.82 -27.24
C VAL A 288 -3.21 2.84 -26.09
N LEU A 289 -3.22 3.33 -24.87
CA LEU A 289 -3.03 2.54 -23.67
C LEU A 289 -4.35 2.44 -22.89
N GLY A 290 -4.72 1.22 -22.50
CA GLY A 290 -5.82 0.98 -21.58
C GLY A 290 -5.50 1.42 -20.14
N ASP A 291 -6.45 1.19 -19.23
CA ASP A 291 -6.33 1.57 -17.85
C ASP A 291 -5.23 0.77 -17.12
N TYR A 292 -4.57 1.41 -16.17
CA TYR A 292 -3.56 0.81 -15.29
C TYR A 292 -2.33 0.23 -16.01
N VAL A 293 -2.08 0.59 -17.26
CA VAL A 293 -0.87 0.18 -17.97
C VAL A 293 0.36 0.78 -17.29
N ASN A 294 1.37 -0.05 -17.10
CA ASN A 294 2.67 0.38 -16.58
C ASN A 294 3.74 0.25 -17.68
N VAL A 295 4.25 1.36 -18.13
CA VAL A 295 5.38 1.45 -19.08
C VAL A 295 6.63 1.75 -18.28
N SER A 296 7.48 0.74 -18.10
CA SER A 296 8.67 0.81 -17.25
C SER A 296 9.77 1.70 -17.85
N PRO A 297 10.81 2.06 -17.06
CA PRO A 297 11.87 2.96 -17.51
C PRO A 297 12.51 2.57 -18.85
N GLY A 298 12.66 3.54 -19.75
CA GLY A 298 13.34 3.37 -21.03
C GLY A 298 12.64 2.48 -22.05
N ALA A 299 11.39 2.05 -21.81
CA ALA A 299 10.62 1.31 -22.81
C ALA A 299 10.20 2.22 -23.98
N ILE A 300 10.19 1.67 -25.19
CA ILE A 300 9.91 2.40 -26.43
C ILE A 300 8.77 1.72 -27.18
N LEU A 301 7.67 2.43 -27.33
CA LEU A 301 6.52 2.03 -28.14
C LEU A 301 6.55 2.83 -29.43
N ALA A 302 6.70 2.14 -30.56
CA ALA A 302 6.62 2.78 -31.89
C ALA A 302 5.20 3.27 -32.18
N GLY A 303 5.00 3.99 -33.26
CA GLY A 303 3.70 4.58 -33.59
C GLY A 303 2.57 3.57 -33.70
N ALA A 304 1.34 4.00 -33.39
CA ALA A 304 0.10 3.24 -33.49
C ALA A 304 0.08 1.91 -32.67
N VAL A 305 0.92 1.79 -31.64
CA VAL A 305 0.89 0.65 -30.71
C VAL A 305 -0.35 0.75 -29.81
N THR A 306 -1.08 -0.36 -29.68
CA THR A 306 -2.21 -0.47 -28.75
C THR A 306 -1.82 -1.40 -27.61
N VAL A 307 -2.10 -1.01 -26.36
CA VAL A 307 -1.81 -1.81 -25.15
C VAL A 307 -3.08 -1.94 -24.33
N GLY A 308 -3.51 -3.18 -24.09
CA GLY A 308 -4.66 -3.49 -23.24
C GLY A 308 -4.43 -3.15 -21.77
N GLU A 309 -5.52 -3.04 -21.03
CA GLU A 309 -5.50 -2.67 -19.61
C GLU A 309 -4.66 -3.62 -18.75
N ARG A 310 -4.18 -3.10 -17.59
CA ARG A 310 -3.44 -3.90 -16.59
C ARG A 310 -2.18 -4.59 -17.14
N THR A 311 -1.63 -4.08 -18.24
CA THR A 311 -0.44 -4.62 -18.88
C THR A 311 0.82 -3.96 -18.35
N LEU A 312 1.85 -4.76 -18.11
CA LEU A 312 3.19 -4.34 -17.72
C LEU A 312 4.14 -4.44 -18.92
N ILE A 313 4.70 -3.32 -19.33
CA ILE A 313 5.81 -3.24 -20.30
C ILE A 313 7.11 -3.06 -19.52
N GLY A 314 7.98 -4.06 -19.56
CA GLY A 314 9.24 -4.08 -18.80
C GLY A 314 10.27 -3.02 -19.24
N MET A 315 11.31 -2.84 -18.42
CA MET A 315 12.37 -1.86 -18.68
C MET A 315 13.07 -2.12 -20.02
N GLY A 316 13.29 -1.07 -20.81
CA GLY A 316 14.01 -1.14 -22.08
C GLY A 316 13.35 -2.02 -23.16
N VAL A 317 12.08 -2.37 -23.00
CA VAL A 317 11.29 -3.09 -24.02
C VAL A 317 11.14 -2.20 -25.26
N THR A 318 11.23 -2.80 -26.45
CA THR A 318 10.91 -2.13 -27.71
C THR A 318 9.74 -2.82 -28.39
N ILE A 319 8.75 -2.04 -28.82
CA ILE A 319 7.55 -2.55 -29.50
C ILE A 319 7.45 -1.93 -30.89
N ASN A 320 7.34 -2.78 -31.93
CA ASN A 320 7.28 -2.34 -33.31
C ASN A 320 5.96 -1.60 -33.63
N LEU A 321 6.01 -0.86 -34.75
CA LEU A 321 4.91 -0.06 -35.28
C LEU A 321 3.62 -0.88 -35.44
N GLY A 322 2.49 -0.34 -34.93
CA GLY A 322 1.15 -0.90 -35.12
C GLY A 322 0.87 -2.19 -34.36
N VAL A 323 1.78 -2.67 -33.53
CA VAL A 323 1.60 -3.90 -32.74
C VAL A 323 0.51 -3.71 -31.69
N LYS A 324 -0.31 -4.75 -31.49
CA LYS A 324 -1.35 -4.82 -30.46
C LYS A 324 -0.90 -5.72 -29.32
N ILE A 325 -0.86 -5.19 -28.14
CA ILE A 325 -0.61 -5.92 -26.89
C ILE A 325 -1.94 -6.07 -26.17
N GLY A 326 -2.28 -7.29 -25.79
CA GLY A 326 -3.51 -7.61 -25.06
C GLY A 326 -3.55 -7.06 -23.64
N SER A 327 -4.65 -7.32 -22.94
CA SER A 327 -4.86 -6.99 -21.54
C SER A 327 -4.15 -7.97 -20.60
N GLY A 328 -3.69 -7.51 -19.44
CA GLY A 328 -3.05 -8.37 -18.43
C GLY A 328 -1.70 -8.98 -18.86
N VAL A 329 -1.11 -8.49 -19.94
CA VAL A 329 0.17 -8.99 -20.47
C VAL A 329 1.33 -8.52 -19.58
N ARG A 330 2.32 -9.41 -19.39
CA ARG A 330 3.57 -9.05 -18.74
C ARG A 330 4.75 -9.25 -19.68
N ILE A 331 5.36 -8.16 -20.12
CA ILE A 331 6.53 -8.18 -20.99
C ILE A 331 7.77 -7.96 -20.13
N GLY A 332 8.67 -8.95 -20.11
CA GLY A 332 9.93 -8.90 -19.38
C GLY A 332 10.90 -7.86 -19.94
N ASN A 333 11.86 -7.44 -19.10
CA ASN A 333 12.83 -6.40 -19.45
C ASN A 333 13.58 -6.71 -20.75
N SER A 334 13.89 -5.68 -21.54
CA SER A 334 14.68 -5.75 -22.77
C SER A 334 14.15 -6.71 -23.84
N ALA A 335 12.87 -7.09 -23.77
CA ALA A 335 12.23 -7.85 -24.84
C ALA A 335 11.99 -6.98 -26.08
N VAL A 336 11.99 -7.62 -27.28
CA VAL A 336 11.71 -6.99 -28.58
C VAL A 336 10.41 -7.57 -29.14
N ILE A 337 9.37 -6.76 -29.25
CA ILE A 337 8.04 -7.18 -29.68
C ILE A 337 7.81 -6.79 -31.12
N LYS A 338 7.69 -7.77 -32.01
CA LYS A 338 7.56 -7.59 -33.47
C LYS A 338 6.18 -7.95 -34.02
N ALA A 339 5.33 -8.57 -33.22
CA ALA A 339 3.97 -8.98 -33.58
C ALA A 339 3.04 -8.88 -32.38
N ASP A 340 1.73 -8.98 -32.63
CA ASP A 340 0.70 -8.91 -31.61
C ASP A 340 0.91 -9.94 -30.49
N VAL A 341 0.60 -9.53 -29.25
CA VAL A 341 0.72 -10.37 -28.04
C VAL A 341 -0.69 -10.58 -27.46
N PRO A 342 -1.17 -11.83 -27.36
CA PRO A 342 -2.48 -12.13 -26.81
C PRO A 342 -2.65 -11.73 -25.34
N ASP A 343 -3.89 -11.60 -24.88
CA ASP A 343 -4.23 -11.32 -23.49
C ASP A 343 -3.56 -12.31 -22.52
N ASN A 344 -3.22 -11.82 -21.33
CA ASN A 344 -2.66 -12.59 -20.22
C ASN A 344 -1.33 -13.33 -20.54
N SER A 345 -0.69 -12.99 -21.64
CA SER A 345 0.59 -13.58 -22.04
C SER A 345 1.74 -13.10 -21.17
N ILE A 346 2.75 -13.95 -21.03
CA ILE A 346 4.03 -13.60 -20.38
C ILE A 346 5.14 -13.73 -21.43
N VAL A 347 5.76 -12.61 -21.78
CA VAL A 347 6.96 -12.58 -22.63
C VAL A 347 8.18 -12.51 -21.73
N ARG A 348 9.13 -13.43 -21.90
CA ARG A 348 10.33 -13.50 -21.07
C ARG A 348 11.26 -12.30 -21.31
N ALA A 349 12.04 -11.95 -20.29
CA ALA A 349 13.07 -10.91 -20.42
C ALA A 349 14.08 -11.28 -21.52
N GLY A 350 14.47 -10.29 -22.34
CA GLY A 350 15.39 -10.46 -23.45
C GLY A 350 14.84 -11.23 -24.66
N ALA A 351 13.61 -11.69 -24.62
CA ALA A 351 13.00 -12.45 -25.72
C ALA A 351 12.72 -11.55 -26.94
N ILE A 352 12.75 -12.18 -28.12
CA ILE A 352 12.18 -11.61 -29.36
C ILE A 352 10.84 -12.29 -29.59
N TRP A 353 9.74 -11.52 -29.61
CA TRP A 353 8.41 -12.02 -29.85
C TRP A 353 7.93 -11.70 -31.27
N PRO A 354 7.32 -12.66 -32.02
CA PRO A 354 7.15 -14.06 -31.62
C PRO A 354 8.50 -14.81 -31.59
N GLU A 355 8.59 -15.79 -30.70
CA GLU A 355 9.73 -16.70 -30.69
C GLU A 355 9.80 -17.41 -32.07
N ARG A 356 11.01 -17.50 -32.66
CA ARG A 356 11.18 -18.25 -33.89
C ARG A 356 10.92 -19.72 -33.58
N SER A 357 9.95 -20.33 -34.30
CA SER A 357 9.86 -21.78 -34.37
C SER A 357 11.18 -22.32 -34.95
N ASN A 358 11.91 -23.08 -34.16
CA ASN A 358 13.07 -23.84 -34.68
C ASN A 358 12.62 -24.92 -35.62
#